data_6d7917d516bd9de640b4f1b4005453a0
#
_entry.id   6d7917d516bd9de640b4f1b4005453a0
#
_cell.length_a   1.000
_cell.length_b   1.000
_cell.length_c   1.000
_cell.angle_alpha   90.00
_cell.angle_beta   90.00
_cell.angle_gamma   90.00
#
_symmetry.space_group_name_H-M   'P 1'
#
loop_
_entity.id
_entity.type
_entity.pdbx_description
1 polymer ?
#
loop_
_entity_poly.entity_id
_entity_poly.type
_entity_poly.pdbx_seq_one_letter_code
_entity_poly.pdbx_strand_id
1 'polypeptide(L)'
;MKKILTIQLLRSIKRLLSMMIVLFISITGFTQNVGISPAGATAPNANAGLDVNFTTQGLLVPRVALTNSSSFLPLGAVHVAGMIVYNTASVADVTPGLYYSNGTKWIPCLPKAIAAGDMQYWNGTSWVILPIGTTGQKLQLNSSGMPVWVP
;
A
#
# COMPACT_ATOMS: atom_id res chain seq x y z
N MET A 1 32.56 -37.71 -49.17
CA MET A 1 32.96 -37.05 -47.94
C MET A 1 32.55 -35.56 -47.86
N LYS A 2 32.90 -34.69 -48.82
CA LYS A 2 32.55 -33.26 -48.82
C LYS A 2 31.06 -32.93 -48.58
N LYS A 3 30.14 -33.63 -49.23
CA LYS A 3 28.67 -33.42 -49.15
C LYS A 3 28.12 -33.67 -47.73
N ILE A 4 28.64 -34.67 -47.03
CA ILE A 4 28.21 -35.01 -45.65
C ILE A 4 28.69 -33.94 -44.69
N LEU A 5 29.90 -33.44 -44.83
CA LEU A 5 30.48 -32.38 -44.00
C LEU A 5 29.69 -31.07 -44.12
N THR A 6 29.28 -30.72 -45.36
CA THR A 6 28.47 -29.52 -45.63
C THR A 6 27.09 -29.62 -44.97
N ILE A 7 26.43 -30.79 -44.99
CA ILE A 7 25.13 -31.01 -44.37
C ILE A 7 25.25 -30.92 -42.82
N GLN A 8 26.29 -31.48 -42.25
CA GLN A 8 26.55 -31.38 -40.80
C GLN A 8 26.79 -29.92 -40.37
N LEU A 9 27.58 -29.18 -41.13
CA LEU A 9 27.85 -27.76 -40.88
C LEU A 9 26.55 -26.93 -40.97
N LEU A 10 25.72 -27.13 -41.98
CA LEU A 10 24.41 -26.43 -42.09
C LEU A 10 23.48 -26.73 -40.93
N ARG A 11 23.45 -27.98 -40.45
CA ARG A 11 22.64 -28.35 -39.26
C ARG A 11 23.13 -27.67 -38.00
N SER A 12 24.45 -27.58 -37.81
CA SER A 12 25.04 -26.89 -36.66
C SER A 12 24.78 -25.38 -36.70
N ILE A 13 24.89 -24.74 -37.85
CA ILE A 13 24.55 -23.31 -38.02
C ILE A 13 23.06 -23.04 -37.73
N LYS A 14 22.14 -23.87 -38.21
CA LYS A 14 20.72 -23.76 -37.94
C LYS A 14 20.43 -23.89 -36.45
N ARG A 15 21.06 -24.81 -35.72
CA ARG A 15 20.92 -24.98 -34.28
C ARG A 15 21.45 -23.79 -33.51
N LEU A 16 22.63 -23.27 -33.88
CA LEU A 16 23.21 -22.06 -33.30
C LEU A 16 22.33 -20.82 -33.52
N LEU A 17 21.78 -20.66 -34.71
CA LEU A 17 20.88 -19.56 -35.06
C LEU A 17 19.57 -19.64 -34.24
N SER A 18 19.01 -20.85 -34.13
CA SER A 18 17.81 -21.09 -33.31
C SER A 18 18.05 -20.80 -31.81
N MET A 19 19.19 -21.24 -31.25
CA MET A 19 19.60 -20.93 -29.88
C MET A 19 19.82 -19.43 -29.69
N MET A 20 20.41 -18.73 -30.63
CA MET A 20 20.64 -17.29 -30.60
C MET A 20 19.30 -16.52 -30.62
N ILE A 21 18.34 -16.94 -31.45
CA ILE A 21 17.00 -16.33 -31.49
C ILE A 21 16.28 -16.51 -30.14
N VAL A 22 16.33 -17.70 -29.54
CA VAL A 22 15.72 -17.97 -28.23
C VAL A 22 16.39 -17.13 -27.14
N LEU A 23 17.72 -16.98 -27.17
CA LEU A 23 18.47 -16.15 -26.22
C LEU A 23 18.10 -14.67 -26.35
N PHE A 24 17.94 -14.16 -27.59
CA PHE A 24 17.52 -12.75 -27.81
C PHE A 24 16.11 -12.46 -27.32
N ILE A 25 15.17 -13.41 -27.41
CA ILE A 25 13.81 -13.24 -26.89
C ILE A 25 13.81 -13.18 -25.36
N SER A 26 14.77 -13.81 -24.70
CA SER A 26 14.87 -13.84 -23.22
C SER A 26 15.44 -12.56 -22.59
N ILE A 27 16.06 -11.64 -23.37
CA ILE A 27 16.78 -10.46 -22.84
C ILE A 27 15.88 -9.20 -22.77
N THR A 28 14.70 -9.19 -23.40
CA THR A 28 13.78 -8.06 -23.31
C THR A 28 12.80 -8.21 -22.14
N GLY A 29 13.32 -8.44 -20.95
CA GLY A 29 12.57 -8.24 -19.71
C GLY A 29 12.43 -6.76 -19.43
N PHE A 30 11.49 -6.07 -20.07
CA PHE A 30 11.11 -4.74 -19.65
C PHE A 30 10.50 -4.86 -18.24
N THR A 31 10.97 -4.07 -17.30
CA THR A 31 10.25 -3.83 -16.05
C THR A 31 8.95 -3.14 -16.41
N GLN A 32 7.90 -3.94 -16.61
CA GLN A 32 6.57 -3.41 -16.90
C GLN A 32 5.86 -3.10 -15.59
N ASN A 33 5.15 -1.99 -15.55
CA ASN A 33 4.19 -1.71 -14.51
C ASN A 33 3.19 -2.87 -14.40
N VAL A 34 2.84 -3.25 -13.18
CA VAL A 34 1.85 -4.30 -12.95
C VAL A 34 0.46 -3.68 -12.97
N GLY A 35 -0.36 -4.07 -13.92
CA GLY A 35 -1.79 -3.71 -13.97
C GLY A 35 -2.66 -4.88 -13.56
N ILE A 36 -3.62 -4.64 -12.69
CA ILE A 36 -4.68 -5.58 -12.33
C ILE A 36 -6.01 -4.91 -12.70
N SER A 37 -6.66 -5.43 -13.75
CA SER A 37 -7.88 -4.85 -14.31
C SER A 37 -8.73 -5.93 -14.99
N PRO A 38 -10.01 -5.67 -15.31
CA PRO A 38 -10.83 -6.57 -16.10
C PRO A 38 -10.19 -6.87 -17.47
N ALA A 39 -10.53 -8.02 -18.05
CA ALA A 39 -10.07 -8.39 -19.39
C ALA A 39 -10.45 -7.29 -20.41
N GLY A 40 -9.49 -6.90 -21.26
CA GLY A 40 -9.67 -5.85 -22.26
C GLY A 40 -9.54 -4.42 -21.76
N ALA A 41 -9.11 -4.23 -20.52
CA ALA A 41 -8.83 -2.90 -19.97
C ALA A 41 -7.57 -2.26 -20.58
N THR A 42 -7.45 -0.95 -20.41
CA THR A 42 -6.30 -0.15 -20.86
C THR A 42 -5.00 -0.58 -20.16
N ALA A 43 -3.87 -0.30 -20.78
CA ALA A 43 -2.56 -0.50 -20.17
C ALA A 43 -2.46 0.22 -18.81
N PRO A 44 -1.67 -0.30 -17.86
CA PRO A 44 -1.42 0.36 -16.58
C PRO A 44 -0.89 1.78 -16.77
N ASN A 45 -1.20 2.66 -15.82
CA ASN A 45 -0.67 4.03 -15.84
C ASN A 45 0.86 3.98 -15.81
N ALA A 46 1.51 4.70 -16.75
CA ALA A 46 2.96 4.68 -16.90
C ALA A 46 3.73 5.17 -15.66
N ASN A 47 3.09 5.95 -14.78
CA ASN A 47 3.68 6.48 -13.55
C ASN A 47 3.40 5.59 -12.32
N ALA A 48 2.66 4.49 -12.47
CA ALA A 48 2.33 3.58 -11.38
C ALA A 48 3.17 2.29 -11.48
N GLY A 49 3.83 1.88 -10.42
CA GLY A 49 4.47 0.56 -10.34
C GLY A 49 3.43 -0.57 -10.25
N LEU A 50 2.30 -0.30 -9.59
CA LEU A 50 1.11 -1.15 -9.54
C LEU A 50 -0.12 -0.28 -9.82
N ASP A 51 -0.92 -0.67 -10.79
CA ASP A 51 -2.21 -0.04 -11.13
C ASP A 51 -3.34 -1.05 -10.95
N VAL A 52 -4.24 -0.81 -10.01
CA VAL A 52 -5.42 -1.65 -9.75
C VAL A 52 -6.66 -0.88 -10.20
N ASN A 53 -7.15 -1.18 -11.40
CA ASN A 53 -8.22 -0.45 -12.06
C ASN A 53 -9.48 -1.29 -12.24
N PHE A 54 -10.43 -1.15 -11.31
CA PHE A 54 -11.75 -1.76 -11.35
C PHE A 54 -12.84 -0.74 -11.06
N THR A 55 -14.01 -0.91 -11.66
CA THR A 55 -15.19 -0.06 -11.41
C THR A 55 -16.09 -0.61 -10.30
N THR A 56 -15.98 -1.90 -9.98
CA THR A 56 -16.87 -2.61 -9.05
C THR A 56 -16.13 -3.41 -7.98
N GLN A 57 -14.79 -3.37 -7.98
CA GLN A 57 -13.95 -4.12 -7.04
C GLN A 57 -12.93 -3.17 -6.41
N GLY A 58 -12.61 -3.38 -5.12
CA GLY A 58 -11.62 -2.62 -4.38
C GLY A 58 -10.33 -3.40 -4.16
N LEU A 59 -9.32 -2.70 -3.66
CA LEU A 59 -8.09 -3.32 -3.17
C LEU A 59 -8.29 -3.80 -1.73
N LEU A 60 -8.11 -5.10 -1.51
CA LEU A 60 -8.08 -5.67 -0.17
C LEU A 60 -6.62 -5.75 0.30
N VAL A 61 -6.22 -4.81 1.15
CA VAL A 61 -4.88 -4.81 1.76
C VAL A 61 -4.73 -5.95 2.77
N PRO A 62 -3.49 -6.37 3.12
CA PRO A 62 -3.26 -7.41 4.12
C PRO A 62 -4.00 -7.12 5.43
N ARG A 63 -4.76 -8.11 5.90
CA ARG A 63 -5.50 -8.05 7.17
C ARG A 63 -4.67 -8.69 8.27
N VAL A 64 -4.33 -7.91 9.29
CA VAL A 64 -3.38 -8.28 10.33
C VAL A 64 -3.95 -7.96 11.69
N ALA A 65 -3.78 -8.85 12.65
CA ALA A 65 -4.09 -8.57 14.06
C ALA A 65 -2.86 -7.93 14.72
N LEU A 66 -2.78 -6.61 14.72
CA LEU A 66 -1.71 -5.88 15.38
C LEU A 66 -1.79 -6.07 16.91
N THR A 67 -0.66 -6.11 17.57
CA THR A 67 -0.57 -6.27 19.03
C THR A 67 -0.60 -4.94 19.79
N ASN A 68 0.00 -3.91 19.21
CA ASN A 68 -0.04 -2.50 19.63
C ASN A 68 0.58 -1.64 18.53
N SER A 69 0.52 -0.31 18.67
CA SER A 69 1.06 0.61 17.66
C SER A 69 2.58 0.60 17.55
N SER A 70 3.29 0.30 18.62
CA SER A 70 4.76 0.35 18.66
C SER A 70 5.44 -0.96 18.24
N SER A 71 4.69 -2.05 18.12
CA SER A 71 5.19 -3.36 17.69
C SER A 71 4.90 -3.62 16.23
N PHE A 72 5.89 -4.10 15.49
CA PHE A 72 5.69 -4.54 14.11
C PHE A 72 5.14 -5.97 14.00
N LEU A 73 5.13 -6.74 15.10
CA LEU A 73 4.53 -8.08 15.10
C LEU A 73 3.03 -8.04 14.73
N PRO A 74 2.53 -9.05 14.00
CA PRO A 74 3.19 -10.30 13.58
C PRO A 74 3.94 -10.19 12.24
N LEU A 75 4.09 -9.01 11.65
CA LEU A 75 4.65 -8.83 10.29
C LEU A 75 6.18 -8.95 10.25
N GLY A 76 6.87 -8.78 11.38
CA GLY A 76 8.31 -8.85 11.46
C GLY A 76 8.86 -8.20 12.72
N ALA A 77 10.17 -7.95 12.77
CA ALA A 77 10.85 -7.36 13.92
C ALA A 77 11.01 -5.83 13.83
N VAL A 78 10.95 -5.25 12.64
CA VAL A 78 11.26 -3.84 12.37
C VAL A 78 10.19 -3.20 11.50
N HIS A 79 9.72 -2.03 11.90
CA HIS A 79 8.79 -1.23 11.12
C HIS A 79 9.36 -0.83 9.75
N VAL A 80 8.58 -1.00 8.70
CA VAL A 80 8.88 -0.56 7.33
C VAL A 80 8.00 0.65 7.01
N ALA A 81 8.60 1.81 6.79
CA ALA A 81 7.86 3.03 6.47
C ALA A 81 7.06 2.88 5.17
N GLY A 82 5.83 3.37 5.16
CA GLY A 82 4.93 3.31 4.01
C GLY A 82 4.15 2.01 3.87
N MET A 83 4.41 0.98 4.69
CA MET A 83 3.59 -0.25 4.67
C MET A 83 2.17 0.04 5.14
N ILE A 84 1.17 -0.47 4.43
CA ILE A 84 -0.25 -0.30 4.72
C ILE A 84 -0.87 -1.65 5.04
N VAL A 85 -1.67 -1.71 6.12
CA VAL A 85 -2.42 -2.90 6.54
C VAL A 85 -3.81 -2.52 7.06
N TYR A 86 -4.74 -3.46 7.04
CA TYR A 86 -5.99 -3.36 7.78
C TYR A 86 -5.83 -4.13 9.10
N ASN A 87 -5.83 -3.42 10.21
CA ASN A 87 -5.81 -4.04 11.53
C ASN A 87 -7.18 -4.65 11.88
N THR A 88 -7.18 -5.91 12.31
CA THR A 88 -8.39 -6.63 12.72
C THR A 88 -8.55 -6.72 14.25
N ALA A 89 -7.52 -6.37 15.01
CA ALA A 89 -7.51 -6.49 16.46
C ALA A 89 -8.06 -5.23 17.16
N SER A 90 -8.64 -5.45 18.34
CA SER A 90 -8.99 -4.39 19.29
C SER A 90 -8.27 -4.71 20.59
N VAL A 91 -7.01 -4.29 20.72
CA VAL A 91 -6.10 -4.60 21.82
C VAL A 91 -5.12 -3.45 22.05
N ALA A 92 -4.75 -3.20 23.29
CA ALA A 92 -3.87 -2.09 23.68
C ALA A 92 -4.35 -0.75 23.09
N ASP A 93 -3.52 -0.09 22.31
CA ASP A 93 -3.77 1.21 21.67
C ASP A 93 -4.20 1.10 20.20
N VAL A 94 -4.44 -0.11 19.68
CA VAL A 94 -4.92 -0.34 18.32
C VAL A 94 -6.36 -0.84 18.28
N THR A 95 -7.05 -0.48 17.23
CA THR A 95 -8.43 -0.88 16.97
C THR A 95 -8.62 -1.21 15.50
N PRO A 96 -9.66 -1.98 15.11
CA PRO A 96 -9.90 -2.30 13.71
C PRO A 96 -9.93 -1.04 12.82
N GLY A 97 -9.23 -1.12 11.68
CA GLY A 97 -9.12 -0.01 10.74
C GLY A 97 -7.86 -0.06 9.89
N LEU A 98 -7.76 0.90 8.97
CA LEU A 98 -6.61 1.04 8.09
C LEU A 98 -5.46 1.75 8.82
N TYR A 99 -4.28 1.16 8.76
CA TYR A 99 -3.05 1.69 9.37
C TYR A 99 -1.94 1.76 8.33
N TYR A 100 -1.04 2.73 8.50
CA TYR A 100 0.25 2.75 7.83
C TYR A 100 1.38 2.78 8.85
N SER A 101 2.53 2.23 8.49
CA SER A 101 3.75 2.34 9.29
C SER A 101 4.53 3.60 8.89
N ASN A 102 4.92 4.42 9.86
CA ASN A 102 5.80 5.58 9.63
C ASN A 102 7.30 5.24 9.76
N GLY A 103 7.64 3.94 9.90
CA GLY A 103 9.00 3.45 10.12
C GLY A 103 9.36 3.21 11.59
N THR A 104 8.53 3.66 12.54
CA THR A 104 8.72 3.46 13.98
C THR A 104 7.48 2.92 14.67
N LYS A 105 6.31 3.18 14.14
CA LYS A 105 5.02 2.73 14.70
C LYS A 105 3.91 2.70 13.65
N TRP A 106 2.83 2.02 13.98
CA TRP A 106 1.58 2.04 13.24
C TRP A 106 0.77 3.29 13.53
N ILE A 107 0.36 4.00 12.49
CA ILE A 107 -0.47 5.20 12.55
C ILE A 107 -1.81 4.86 11.91
N PRO A 108 -2.95 5.08 12.59
CA PRO A 108 -4.24 4.95 11.93
C PRO A 108 -4.38 5.99 10.81
N CYS A 109 -4.87 5.57 9.64
CA CYS A 109 -5.08 6.47 8.51
C CYS A 109 -6.15 7.54 8.82
N LEU A 110 -7.08 7.22 9.71
CA LEU A 110 -8.05 8.16 10.26
C LEU A 110 -7.94 8.13 11.78
N PRO A 111 -7.81 9.28 12.45
CA PRO A 111 -7.91 9.35 13.92
C PRO A 111 -9.25 8.76 14.36
N LYS A 112 -9.23 7.96 15.42
CA LYS A 112 -10.45 7.32 15.92
C LYS A 112 -11.10 8.20 16.97
N ALA A 113 -12.34 8.60 16.73
CA ALA A 113 -13.22 9.10 17.79
C ALA A 113 -13.44 8.01 18.86
N ILE A 114 -13.51 8.41 20.14
CA ILE A 114 -13.66 7.51 21.29
C ILE A 114 -15.14 7.44 21.69
N ALA A 115 -15.85 8.55 21.55
CA ALA A 115 -17.25 8.66 21.93
C ALA A 115 -18.10 9.31 20.83
N ALA A 116 -19.41 9.06 20.87
CA ALA A 116 -20.36 9.78 20.00
C ALA A 116 -20.34 11.28 20.34
N GLY A 117 -20.18 12.11 19.32
CA GLY A 117 -20.06 13.56 19.47
C GLY A 117 -18.63 14.09 19.54
N ASP A 118 -17.61 13.21 19.56
CA ASP A 118 -16.23 13.63 19.37
C ASP A 118 -16.05 14.27 17.97
N MET A 119 -15.20 15.30 17.91
CA MET A 119 -14.89 16.01 16.67
C MET A 119 -13.39 15.89 16.37
N GLN A 120 -13.05 16.02 15.10
CA GLN A 120 -11.65 16.06 14.66
C GLN A 120 -11.31 17.46 14.16
N TYR A 121 -10.13 17.97 14.51
CA TYR A 121 -9.61 19.20 13.97
C TYR A 121 -8.11 19.12 13.70
N TRP A 122 -7.63 19.95 12.80
CA TRP A 122 -6.22 20.08 12.47
C TRP A 122 -5.58 21.11 13.41
N ASN A 123 -4.54 20.71 14.17
CA ASN A 123 -3.87 21.60 15.13
C ASN A 123 -2.65 22.32 14.55
N GLY A 124 -2.44 22.25 13.23
CA GLY A 124 -1.27 22.80 12.55
C GLY A 124 -0.20 21.76 12.23
N THR A 125 -0.20 20.61 12.90
CA THR A 125 0.78 19.52 12.70
C THR A 125 0.14 18.15 12.52
N SER A 126 -1.02 17.92 13.14
CA SER A 126 -1.72 16.63 13.10
C SER A 126 -3.23 16.79 13.28
N TRP A 127 -3.97 15.77 12.83
CA TRP A 127 -5.37 15.62 13.20
C TRP A 127 -5.48 15.15 14.64
N VAL A 128 -6.25 15.86 15.45
CA VAL A 128 -6.52 15.55 16.86
C VAL A 128 -8.01 15.44 17.12
N ILE A 129 -8.36 14.64 18.13
CA ILE A 129 -9.75 14.52 18.59
C ILE A 129 -10.01 15.59 19.65
N LEU A 130 -11.08 16.35 19.46
CA LEU A 130 -11.72 17.12 20.52
C LEU A 130 -12.84 16.26 21.11
N PRO A 131 -12.68 15.75 22.34
CA PRO A 131 -13.72 14.97 22.99
C PRO A 131 -15.03 15.76 23.10
N ILE A 132 -16.15 15.04 23.13
CA ILE A 132 -17.46 15.67 23.34
C ILE A 132 -17.48 16.53 24.61
N GLY A 133 -18.01 17.74 24.49
CA GLY A 133 -18.26 18.61 25.64
C GLY A 133 -19.37 18.10 26.56
N THR A 134 -19.53 18.73 27.67
CA THR A 134 -20.65 18.47 28.62
C THR A 134 -21.84 19.37 28.33
N THR A 135 -23.02 18.96 28.78
CA THR A 135 -24.27 19.72 28.60
C THR A 135 -24.12 21.18 29.06
N GLY A 136 -24.50 22.10 28.20
CA GLY A 136 -24.42 23.54 28.42
C GLY A 136 -23.14 24.20 27.92
N GLN A 137 -22.08 23.45 27.64
CA GLN A 137 -20.87 24.00 27.05
C GLN A 137 -21.08 24.42 25.59
N LYS A 138 -20.35 25.45 25.18
CA LYS A 138 -20.31 25.98 23.80
C LYS A 138 -18.93 25.74 23.22
N LEU A 139 -18.91 25.44 21.90
CA LEU A 139 -17.66 25.36 21.16
C LEU A 139 -17.15 26.78 20.87
N GLN A 140 -15.92 27.05 21.25
CA GLN A 140 -15.26 28.34 21.06
C GLN A 140 -13.81 28.14 20.63
N LEU A 141 -13.21 29.12 19.96
CA LEU A 141 -11.78 29.14 19.72
C LEU A 141 -11.06 29.78 20.90
N ASN A 142 -9.98 29.13 21.35
CA ASN A 142 -9.06 29.73 22.34
C ASN A 142 -8.17 30.80 21.69
N SER A 143 -7.30 31.44 22.48
CA SER A 143 -6.37 32.49 22.03
C SER A 143 -5.38 32.01 20.93
N SER A 144 -5.17 30.71 20.80
CA SER A 144 -4.34 30.09 19.74
C SER A 144 -5.15 29.65 18.50
N GLY A 145 -6.44 30.00 18.46
CA GLY A 145 -7.32 29.60 17.34
C GLY A 145 -7.75 28.13 17.36
N MET A 146 -7.54 27.41 18.45
CA MET A 146 -7.93 26.00 18.57
C MET A 146 -9.31 25.85 19.17
N PRO A 147 -10.15 24.91 18.69
CA PRO A 147 -11.48 24.67 19.24
C PRO A 147 -11.39 24.10 20.67
N VAL A 148 -12.18 24.65 21.56
CA VAL A 148 -12.31 24.23 22.94
C VAL A 148 -13.76 24.37 23.42
N TRP A 149 -14.16 23.56 24.41
CA TRP A 149 -15.46 23.71 25.08
C TRP A 149 -15.35 24.72 26.22
N VAL A 150 -16.28 25.65 26.27
CA VAL A 150 -16.40 26.65 27.33
C VAL A 150 -17.78 26.57 27.98
N PRO A 151 -17.91 26.98 29.24
CA PRO A 151 -19.20 27.06 29.92
C PRO A 151 -20.25 27.89 29.21
#